data_c408d4a8ad5f550ec253b10cfd03c8e6
#
_entry.id   c408d4a8ad5f550ec253b10cfd03c8e6
#
_cell.length_a   1.000
_cell.length_b   1.000
_cell.length_c   1.000
_cell.angle_alpha   90.00
_cell.angle_beta   90.00
_cell.angle_gamma   90.00
#
_symmetry.space_group_name_H-M   'P 1'
#
loop_
_entity.id
_entity.type
_entity.pdbx_description
1 polymer ?
#
loop_
_entity_poly.entity_id
_entity_poly.type
_entity_poly.pdbx_seq_one_letter_code
_entity_poly.pdbx_strand_id
1 'polypeptide(L)'
;MQLTGAEIIVECLKEQGVDTVFGYPGGAILNVYDALYEYKDQITHVLTSHEQGASHAADGYARATGKVGVCLATSGPGATNLVTGIATAYMDSVPMVAITCNVGTPLLGKDSFQEVDITGIVMPITKHSFIVKDITTLADTVRRAFYIAKSGRPGPVLVDVTKDVTGAKYEYTACPPAEITPKTDTIKDEDIATAVQMIKEAKRPFIFTGGGTIISEASREVTELAHRIDAPVCDSLMGKGGFSGEDPLYTGMLGMHGTKTSNLGVSGCDLLIVLGARFSDRVTGNTKTFAKNAKILQIDVDAAEINKNIVVDASIVGDEKEVLKRILAEVPEMRHPEWTAHIAELKEKYPLRYDHSQLTGPYIIEKLYELTKGDAIITTEVGQNQMWAAQYFKYKEPRTFLSSGGLGTMGYGLGAAIGAKMGRPDKTVVNIAGDGCFRMNLNEIATAVRCGRPLIEIVLNNHVLGMVRQWQTLFYDHRYSHTILNDAVDFVKLAEAMGAKAIRITKMEEVEPALKEALACPGPIVLDCMIDQDLSVFPMVPAGASIDDIFDEEDMKNNEQSV
;
A
#
# COMPACT_ATOMS: atom_id res chain seq x y z
N MET A 1 35.09 -13.33 13.69
CA MET A 1 35.71 -12.07 13.18
C MET A 1 35.49 -10.98 14.20
N GLN A 2 36.48 -10.18 14.57
CA GLN A 2 36.27 -9.04 15.47
C GLN A 2 35.77 -7.84 14.65
N LEU A 3 34.51 -7.45 14.89
CA LEU A 3 33.84 -6.33 14.20
C LEU A 3 33.32 -5.31 15.22
N THR A 4 33.17 -4.06 14.81
CA THR A 4 32.41 -3.07 15.58
C THR A 4 30.92 -3.39 15.52
N GLY A 5 30.12 -2.88 16.47
CA GLY A 5 28.67 -3.05 16.44
C GLY A 5 28.04 -2.49 15.16
N ALA A 6 28.59 -1.41 14.62
CA ALA A 6 28.16 -0.85 13.35
C ALA A 6 28.39 -1.80 12.16
N GLU A 7 29.59 -2.38 12.08
CA GLU A 7 29.91 -3.41 11.07
C GLU A 7 29.02 -4.67 11.24
N ILE A 8 28.75 -5.09 12.49
CA ILE A 8 27.83 -6.20 12.77
C ILE A 8 26.42 -5.92 12.24
N ILE A 9 25.90 -4.68 12.41
CA ILE A 9 24.61 -4.29 11.83
C ILE A 9 24.64 -4.49 10.31
N VAL A 10 25.66 -3.97 9.62
CA VAL A 10 25.77 -4.05 8.15
C VAL A 10 25.91 -5.51 7.68
N GLU A 11 26.74 -6.33 8.37
CA GLU A 11 26.86 -7.76 8.05
C GLU A 11 25.53 -8.51 8.26
N CYS A 12 24.77 -8.22 9.32
CA CYS A 12 23.45 -8.79 9.52
C CYS A 12 22.46 -8.36 8.43
N LEU A 13 22.52 -7.13 7.93
CA LEU A 13 21.71 -6.68 6.79
C LEU A 13 22.04 -7.50 5.53
N LYS A 14 23.32 -7.74 5.26
CA LYS A 14 23.75 -8.58 4.15
C LYS A 14 23.27 -10.03 4.28
N GLU A 15 23.37 -10.62 5.49
CA GLU A 15 22.82 -11.96 5.77
C GLU A 15 21.34 -12.05 5.39
N GLN A 16 20.57 -10.99 5.67
CA GLN A 16 19.15 -10.93 5.39
C GLN A 16 18.81 -10.60 3.92
N GLY A 17 19.83 -10.49 3.05
CA GLY A 17 19.66 -10.19 1.63
C GLY A 17 19.26 -8.76 1.34
N VAL A 18 19.57 -7.82 2.24
CA VAL A 18 19.33 -6.39 2.06
C VAL A 18 20.40 -5.84 1.10
N ASP A 19 19.94 -5.26 0.00
CA ASP A 19 20.78 -4.61 -1.00
C ASP A 19 20.62 -3.07 -1.01
N THR A 20 19.56 -2.58 -0.39
CA THR A 20 19.21 -1.16 -0.38
C THR A 20 18.66 -0.74 0.99
N VAL A 21 19.13 0.38 1.51
CA VAL A 21 18.64 1.01 2.74
C VAL A 21 18.36 2.49 2.50
N PHE A 22 17.37 3.03 3.21
CA PHE A 22 16.93 4.41 3.09
C PHE A 22 17.16 5.15 4.40
N GLY A 23 17.67 6.37 4.38
CA GLY A 23 17.89 7.04 5.65
C GLY A 23 18.51 8.43 5.55
N TYR A 24 18.70 9.02 6.74
CA TYR A 24 19.31 10.32 6.92
C TYR A 24 20.35 10.28 8.07
N PRO A 25 21.60 10.75 7.86
CA PRO A 25 22.63 10.70 8.88
C PRO A 25 22.38 11.68 10.02
N GLY A 26 22.97 11.37 11.19
CA GLY A 26 22.97 12.24 12.37
C GLY A 26 23.94 11.75 13.41
N GLY A 27 24.13 12.51 14.49
CA GLY A 27 25.23 12.31 15.44
C GLY A 27 25.29 10.94 16.12
N ALA A 28 24.14 10.34 16.47
CA ALA A 28 24.14 9.05 17.17
C ALA A 28 24.39 7.87 16.22
N ILE A 29 24.00 7.98 14.93
CA ILE A 29 24.11 6.89 13.95
C ILE A 29 25.41 6.93 13.12
N LEU A 30 26.31 7.88 13.34
CA LEU A 30 27.50 8.07 12.51
C LEU A 30 28.37 6.81 12.39
N ASN A 31 28.49 5.98 13.42
CA ASN A 31 29.26 4.74 13.36
C ASN A 31 28.69 3.79 12.29
N VAL A 32 27.35 3.71 12.16
CA VAL A 32 26.68 2.89 11.13
C VAL A 32 26.92 3.47 9.73
N TYR A 33 26.90 4.80 9.59
CA TYR A 33 27.18 5.44 8.31
C TYR A 33 28.65 5.30 7.89
N ASP A 34 29.59 5.28 8.85
CA ASP A 34 31.00 4.98 8.60
C ASP A 34 31.17 3.53 8.10
N ALA A 35 30.53 2.57 8.76
CA ALA A 35 30.49 1.19 8.27
C ALA A 35 29.86 1.09 6.86
N LEU A 36 28.74 1.75 6.60
CA LEU A 36 28.11 1.76 5.27
C LEU A 36 29.04 2.31 4.17
N TYR A 37 29.93 3.25 4.50
CA TYR A 37 30.93 3.75 3.56
C TYR A 37 31.90 2.64 3.10
N GLU A 38 32.34 1.80 4.03
CA GLU A 38 33.21 0.64 3.72
C GLU A 38 32.47 -0.44 2.91
N TYR A 39 31.14 -0.54 3.07
CA TYR A 39 30.29 -1.54 2.40
C TYR A 39 29.51 -1.00 1.19
N LYS A 40 29.85 0.19 0.68
CA LYS A 40 29.11 0.91 -0.38
C LYS A 40 28.92 0.14 -1.70
N ASP A 41 29.80 -0.81 -1.98
CA ASP A 41 29.72 -1.66 -3.18
C ASP A 41 28.78 -2.89 -2.98
N GLN A 42 28.29 -3.11 -1.76
CA GLN A 42 27.45 -4.24 -1.37
C GLN A 42 26.05 -3.83 -0.95
N ILE A 43 25.90 -2.65 -0.31
CA ILE A 43 24.61 -2.08 0.10
C ILE A 43 24.52 -0.66 -0.45
N THR A 44 23.46 -0.41 -1.20
CA THR A 44 23.12 0.95 -1.67
C THR A 44 22.41 1.71 -0.56
N HIS A 45 22.98 2.83 -0.14
CA HIS A 45 22.29 3.77 0.74
C HIS A 45 21.63 4.88 -0.08
N VAL A 46 20.32 5.06 0.08
CA VAL A 46 19.55 6.17 -0.50
C VAL A 46 19.40 7.25 0.55
N LEU A 47 20.11 8.37 0.33
CA LEU A 47 19.97 9.55 1.18
C LEU A 47 18.68 10.27 0.85
N THR A 48 17.71 10.25 1.75
CA THR A 48 16.44 10.97 1.63
C THR A 48 16.58 12.42 2.10
N SER A 49 15.58 13.24 1.86
CA SER A 49 15.57 14.63 2.36
C SER A 49 14.93 14.74 3.76
N HIS A 50 14.19 13.70 4.16
CA HIS A 50 13.52 13.60 5.45
C HIS A 50 13.37 12.12 5.84
N GLU A 51 13.43 11.79 7.13
CA GLU A 51 13.32 10.41 7.60
C GLU A 51 11.93 9.80 7.33
N GLN A 52 10.88 10.62 7.32
CA GLN A 52 9.55 10.16 6.89
C GLN A 52 9.60 9.66 5.44
N GLY A 53 10.27 10.38 4.53
CA GLY A 53 10.53 9.93 3.17
C GLY A 53 11.31 8.62 3.12
N ALA A 54 12.28 8.42 4.01
CA ALA A 54 13.04 7.17 4.13
C ALA A 54 12.14 5.99 4.52
N SER A 55 11.24 6.17 5.49
CA SER A 55 10.32 5.12 5.92
C SER A 55 9.30 4.78 4.82
N HIS A 56 8.79 5.78 4.09
CA HIS A 56 7.91 5.54 2.93
C HIS A 56 8.64 4.87 1.77
N ALA A 57 9.92 5.19 1.55
CA ALA A 57 10.72 4.52 0.53
C ALA A 57 11.00 3.06 0.91
N ALA A 58 11.29 2.76 2.18
CA ALA A 58 11.42 1.39 2.67
C ALA A 58 10.11 0.60 2.51
N ASP A 59 8.96 1.23 2.79
CA ASP A 59 7.63 0.65 2.58
C ASP A 59 7.38 0.34 1.09
N GLY A 60 7.59 1.31 0.21
CA GLY A 60 7.42 1.13 -1.24
C GLY A 60 8.34 0.06 -1.82
N TYR A 61 9.59 0.00 -1.36
CA TYR A 61 10.54 -1.06 -1.71
C TYR A 61 10.01 -2.43 -1.30
N ALA A 62 9.52 -2.56 -0.06
CA ALA A 62 9.01 -3.83 0.45
C ALA A 62 7.78 -4.30 -0.32
N ARG A 63 6.83 -3.42 -0.62
CA ARG A 63 5.62 -3.77 -1.39
C ARG A 63 5.96 -4.19 -2.81
N ALA A 64 6.84 -3.45 -3.49
CA ALA A 64 7.20 -3.73 -4.88
C ALA A 64 8.03 -5.01 -5.06
N THR A 65 8.84 -5.37 -4.05
CA THR A 65 9.79 -6.49 -4.15
C THR A 65 9.39 -7.74 -3.38
N GLY A 66 8.53 -7.61 -2.35
CA GLY A 66 8.26 -8.67 -1.39
C GLY A 66 9.38 -8.89 -0.35
N LYS A 67 10.46 -8.11 -0.40
CA LYS A 67 11.56 -8.12 0.56
C LYS A 67 11.22 -7.27 1.79
N VAL A 68 12.04 -7.35 2.85
CA VAL A 68 11.93 -6.44 3.99
C VAL A 68 12.50 -5.07 3.61
N GLY A 69 11.74 -4.01 3.81
CA GLY A 69 12.24 -2.64 3.66
C GLY A 69 13.05 -2.22 4.88
N VAL A 70 14.15 -1.51 4.68
CA VAL A 70 15.03 -1.06 5.78
C VAL A 70 15.20 0.45 5.74
N CYS A 71 14.90 1.11 6.86
CA CYS A 71 15.18 2.54 7.03
C CYS A 71 16.06 2.80 8.26
N LEU A 72 16.88 3.83 8.15
CA LEU A 72 17.89 4.20 9.14
C LEU A 72 17.67 5.64 9.61
N ALA A 73 17.70 5.89 10.92
CA ALA A 73 17.64 7.25 11.47
C ALA A 73 18.48 7.44 12.73
N THR A 74 18.89 8.67 12.97
CA THR A 74 19.54 9.04 14.22
C THR A 74 18.52 9.14 15.36
N SER A 75 18.99 9.36 16.58
CA SER A 75 18.17 9.58 17.78
C SER A 75 17.30 10.86 17.70
N GLY A 76 16.41 10.98 18.67
CA GLY A 76 15.59 12.18 18.86
C GLY A 76 14.69 12.46 17.66
N PRO A 77 14.80 13.65 17.03
CA PRO A 77 13.93 14.04 15.93
C PRO A 77 14.04 13.12 14.70
N GLY A 78 15.22 12.53 14.43
CA GLY A 78 15.37 11.57 13.34
C GLY A 78 14.52 10.31 13.56
N ALA A 79 14.57 9.75 14.75
CA ALA A 79 13.76 8.59 15.12
C ALA A 79 12.26 8.92 15.12
N THR A 80 11.85 10.05 15.69
CA THR A 80 10.44 10.46 15.73
C THR A 80 9.85 10.76 14.35
N ASN A 81 10.66 11.20 13.39
CA ASN A 81 10.24 11.42 12.00
C ASN A 81 9.89 10.11 11.26
N LEU A 82 10.31 8.94 11.75
CA LEU A 82 9.93 7.63 11.19
C LEU A 82 8.50 7.19 11.59
N VAL A 83 7.93 7.76 12.64
CA VAL A 83 6.70 7.25 13.29
C VAL A 83 5.53 7.11 12.32
N THR A 84 5.27 8.12 11.50
CA THR A 84 4.19 8.07 10.50
C THR A 84 4.40 6.93 9.49
N GLY A 85 5.61 6.75 8.98
CA GLY A 85 5.90 5.67 8.03
C GLY A 85 5.82 4.28 8.66
N ILE A 86 6.28 4.13 9.91
CA ILE A 86 6.13 2.87 10.68
C ILE A 86 4.64 2.55 10.87
N ALA A 87 3.81 3.55 11.24
CA ALA A 87 2.37 3.36 11.39
C ALA A 87 1.70 2.98 10.06
N THR A 88 2.14 3.57 8.93
CA THR A 88 1.66 3.22 7.59
C THR A 88 1.96 1.76 7.27
N ALA A 89 3.20 1.31 7.49
CA ALA A 89 3.61 -0.08 7.29
C ALA A 89 2.84 -1.05 8.20
N TYR A 90 2.58 -0.67 9.46
CA TYR A 90 1.81 -1.48 10.42
C TYR A 90 0.37 -1.69 9.97
N MET A 91 -0.31 -0.62 9.57
CA MET A 91 -1.71 -0.67 9.16
C MET A 91 -1.93 -1.53 7.91
N ASP A 92 -0.95 -1.60 7.02
CA ASP A 92 -1.04 -2.34 5.75
C ASP A 92 -0.22 -3.64 5.75
N SER A 93 0.30 -4.06 6.92
CA SER A 93 1.02 -5.33 7.07
C SER A 93 2.27 -5.42 6.18
N VAL A 94 3.06 -4.35 6.11
CA VAL A 94 4.28 -4.28 5.31
C VAL A 94 5.50 -4.67 6.14
N PRO A 95 6.30 -5.66 5.72
CA PRO A 95 7.51 -6.04 6.44
C PRO A 95 8.57 -4.93 6.34
N MET A 96 8.90 -4.32 7.48
CA MET A 96 9.89 -3.24 7.58
C MET A 96 10.76 -3.45 8.83
N VAL A 97 12.06 -3.15 8.71
CA VAL A 97 12.95 -3.02 9.86
C VAL A 97 13.47 -1.58 9.90
N ALA A 98 13.06 -0.84 10.91
CA ALA A 98 13.56 0.50 11.21
C ALA A 98 14.69 0.38 12.22
N ILE A 99 15.89 0.85 11.85
CA ILE A 99 17.06 0.87 12.74
C ILE A 99 17.32 2.31 13.15
N THR A 100 17.24 2.59 14.44
CA THR A 100 17.59 3.87 15.03
C THR A 100 18.83 3.72 15.92
N CYS A 101 19.58 4.78 16.08
CA CYS A 101 20.68 4.79 17.02
C CYS A 101 20.43 5.84 18.10
N ASN A 102 20.52 5.44 19.36
CA ASN A 102 20.28 6.30 20.51
C ASN A 102 21.59 6.84 21.10
N VAL A 103 21.47 7.73 22.07
CA VAL A 103 22.61 8.18 22.89
C VAL A 103 23.28 6.98 23.58
N GLY A 104 24.51 7.15 24.07
CA GLY A 104 25.19 6.09 24.81
C GLY A 104 24.45 5.71 26.09
N THR A 105 24.53 4.44 26.49
CA THR A 105 23.83 3.85 27.65
C THR A 105 23.88 4.72 28.93
N PRO A 106 25.01 5.38 29.29
CA PRO A 106 25.07 6.22 30.50
C PRO A 106 24.20 7.49 30.43
N LEU A 107 23.74 7.87 29.24
CA LEU A 107 22.95 9.09 29.00
C LEU A 107 21.45 8.81 28.89
N LEU A 108 21.03 7.55 28.82
CA LEU A 108 19.62 7.16 28.73
C LEU A 108 18.83 7.54 29.99
N GLY A 109 17.64 8.12 29.81
CA GLY A 109 16.75 8.55 30.88
C GLY A 109 17.24 9.78 31.65
N LYS A 110 18.08 10.63 31.00
CA LYS A 110 18.65 11.83 31.60
C LYS A 110 18.34 13.12 30.85
N ASP A 111 17.31 13.10 29.99
CA ASP A 111 16.96 14.23 29.12
C ASP A 111 18.17 14.76 28.30
N SER A 112 19.00 13.81 27.86
CA SER A 112 20.20 14.12 27.10
C SER A 112 19.85 14.70 25.71
N PHE A 113 20.76 15.44 25.10
CA PHE A 113 20.55 16.02 23.78
C PHE A 113 20.18 14.95 22.75
N GLN A 114 19.05 15.15 22.09
CA GLN A 114 18.46 14.22 21.09
C GLN A 114 18.14 12.81 21.65
N GLU A 115 17.93 12.67 22.94
CA GLU A 115 17.37 11.46 23.51
C GLU A 115 15.84 11.41 23.36
N VAL A 116 15.30 10.25 23.03
CA VAL A 116 13.87 9.95 23.07
C VAL A 116 13.66 8.46 23.26
N ASP A 117 12.64 8.06 24.02
CA ASP A 117 12.21 6.66 24.10
C ASP A 117 11.39 6.28 22.85
N ILE A 118 12.11 6.08 21.75
CA ILE A 118 11.45 5.69 20.48
C ILE A 118 10.79 4.32 20.59
N THR A 119 11.30 3.39 21.41
CA THR A 119 10.71 2.07 21.58
C THR A 119 9.33 2.14 22.23
N GLY A 120 9.16 3.02 23.21
CA GLY A 120 7.87 3.30 23.82
C GLY A 120 6.89 4.00 22.86
N ILE A 121 7.39 4.96 22.09
CA ILE A 121 6.56 5.72 21.11
C ILE A 121 5.99 4.78 20.03
N VAL A 122 6.78 3.85 19.48
CA VAL A 122 6.34 2.99 18.36
C VAL A 122 5.71 1.67 18.82
N MET A 123 5.67 1.38 20.10
CA MET A 123 5.13 0.11 20.64
C MET A 123 3.75 -0.26 20.05
N PRO A 124 2.75 0.65 19.98
CA PRO A 124 1.42 0.32 19.46
C PRO A 124 1.34 0.19 17.94
N ILE A 125 2.37 0.57 17.21
CA ILE A 125 2.43 0.60 15.74
C ILE A 125 3.55 -0.28 15.16
N THR A 126 4.06 -1.23 15.94
CA THR A 126 5.07 -2.21 15.52
C THR A 126 4.65 -3.61 15.96
N LYS A 127 5.15 -4.64 15.27
CA LYS A 127 5.05 -6.01 15.78
C LYS A 127 5.94 -6.23 16.99
N HIS A 128 7.07 -5.56 17.02
CA HIS A 128 7.99 -5.53 18.16
C HIS A 128 8.93 -4.32 18.07
N SER A 129 9.41 -3.86 19.22
CA SER A 129 10.45 -2.84 19.34
C SER A 129 11.54 -3.32 20.30
N PHE A 130 12.79 -3.16 19.88
CA PHE A 130 13.96 -3.54 20.68
C PHE A 130 14.78 -2.31 21.01
N ILE A 131 15.41 -2.29 22.22
CA ILE A 131 16.54 -1.43 22.53
C ILE A 131 17.77 -2.30 22.85
N VAL A 132 18.86 -2.12 22.12
CA VAL A 132 20.09 -2.87 22.26
C VAL A 132 21.11 -2.04 23.05
N LYS A 133 21.45 -2.50 24.25
CA LYS A 133 22.38 -1.88 25.20
C LYS A 133 23.62 -2.75 25.47
N ASP A 134 23.69 -3.93 24.88
CA ASP A 134 24.77 -4.91 25.00
C ASP A 134 25.11 -5.46 23.62
N ILE A 135 26.36 -5.27 23.20
CA ILE A 135 26.84 -5.72 21.89
C ILE A 135 26.73 -7.24 21.70
N THR A 136 26.78 -8.01 22.79
CA THR A 136 26.65 -9.48 22.71
C THR A 136 25.30 -9.96 22.19
N THR A 137 24.26 -9.12 22.28
CA THR A 137 22.90 -9.42 21.84
C THR A 137 22.58 -8.82 20.47
N LEU A 138 23.46 -7.96 19.91
CA LEU A 138 23.17 -7.12 18.74
C LEU A 138 22.81 -7.95 17.49
N ALA A 139 23.67 -8.89 17.10
CA ALA A 139 23.48 -9.69 15.90
C ALA A 139 22.16 -10.50 15.96
N ASP A 140 21.92 -11.17 17.09
CA ASP A 140 20.71 -11.96 17.27
C ASP A 140 19.44 -11.11 17.32
N THR A 141 19.52 -9.89 17.86
CA THR A 141 18.40 -8.95 17.86
C THR A 141 18.06 -8.49 16.44
N VAL A 142 19.05 -8.15 15.62
CA VAL A 142 18.80 -7.76 14.21
C VAL A 142 18.20 -8.93 13.43
N ARG A 143 18.77 -10.14 13.54
CA ARG A 143 18.23 -11.36 12.89
C ARG A 143 16.77 -11.62 13.30
N ARG A 144 16.50 -11.52 14.60
CA ARG A 144 15.16 -11.69 15.17
C ARG A 144 14.18 -10.64 14.66
N ALA A 145 14.62 -9.39 14.49
CA ALA A 145 13.79 -8.32 13.94
C ALA A 145 13.31 -8.65 12.52
N PHE A 146 14.18 -9.15 11.65
CA PHE A 146 13.81 -9.58 10.31
C PHE A 146 12.86 -10.79 10.31
N TYR A 147 13.11 -11.76 11.18
CA TYR A 147 12.20 -12.91 11.34
C TYR A 147 10.80 -12.45 11.77
N ILE A 148 10.70 -11.60 12.79
CA ILE A 148 9.41 -11.08 13.28
C ILE A 148 8.71 -10.26 12.21
N ALA A 149 9.44 -9.40 11.48
CA ALA A 149 8.85 -8.55 10.43
C ALA A 149 8.16 -9.38 9.35
N LYS A 150 8.68 -10.55 8.99
CA LYS A 150 8.17 -11.42 7.91
C LYS A 150 7.19 -12.50 8.39
N SER A 151 7.31 -12.99 9.63
CA SER A 151 6.56 -14.16 10.12
C SER A 151 5.08 -13.87 10.31
N GLY A 152 4.21 -14.84 9.99
CA GLY A 152 2.75 -14.72 10.11
C GLY A 152 2.23 -13.54 9.30
N ARG A 153 1.39 -12.69 9.92
CA ARG A 153 1.02 -11.40 9.33
C ARG A 153 2.23 -10.48 9.38
N PRO A 154 2.78 -10.02 8.24
CA PRO A 154 3.96 -9.15 8.23
C PRO A 154 3.71 -7.80 8.90
N GLY A 155 4.79 -7.09 9.23
CA GLY A 155 4.68 -5.74 9.79
C GLY A 155 6.02 -5.19 10.24
N PRO A 156 6.07 -3.91 10.65
CA PRO A 156 7.29 -3.23 11.03
C PRO A 156 7.83 -3.69 12.40
N VAL A 157 9.16 -3.68 12.50
CA VAL A 157 9.91 -3.88 13.75
C VAL A 157 10.92 -2.75 13.87
N LEU A 158 11.08 -2.20 15.06
CA LEU A 158 12.10 -1.20 15.35
C LEU A 158 13.25 -1.84 16.17
N VAL A 159 14.48 -1.47 15.80
CA VAL A 159 15.70 -1.81 16.55
C VAL A 159 16.44 -0.52 16.87
N ASP A 160 16.39 -0.09 18.13
CA ASP A 160 17.12 1.08 18.63
C ASP A 160 18.44 0.63 19.27
N VAL A 161 19.58 1.16 18.80
CA VAL A 161 20.91 0.71 19.24
C VAL A 161 21.66 1.87 19.87
N THR A 162 22.15 1.70 21.09
CA THR A 162 22.92 2.76 21.77
C THR A 162 24.29 3.00 21.10
N LYS A 163 24.77 4.24 21.13
CA LYS A 163 25.99 4.66 20.43
C LYS A 163 27.25 3.93 20.91
N ASP A 164 27.33 3.61 22.18
CA ASP A 164 28.43 2.83 22.76
C ASP A 164 28.45 1.40 22.22
N VAL A 165 27.28 0.77 22.01
CA VAL A 165 27.16 -0.55 21.36
C VAL A 165 27.65 -0.50 19.91
N THR A 166 27.26 0.53 19.14
CA THR A 166 27.71 0.65 17.74
C THR A 166 29.20 0.84 17.60
N GLY A 167 29.88 1.43 18.61
CA GLY A 167 31.32 1.64 18.61
C GLY A 167 32.13 0.49 19.25
N ALA A 168 31.51 -0.36 20.05
CA ALA A 168 32.20 -1.46 20.72
C ALA A 168 32.58 -2.58 19.71
N LYS A 169 33.60 -3.38 20.06
CA LYS A 169 34.03 -4.53 19.24
C LYS A 169 33.58 -5.84 19.87
N TYR A 170 33.11 -6.75 19.03
CA TYR A 170 32.68 -8.08 19.47
C TYR A 170 32.99 -9.13 18.40
N GLU A 171 33.02 -10.38 18.81
CA GLU A 171 33.21 -11.49 17.87
C GLU A 171 31.92 -11.77 17.11
N TYR A 172 31.98 -11.59 15.79
CA TYR A 172 30.88 -11.85 14.87
C TYR A 172 31.06 -13.17 14.14
N THR A 173 29.97 -13.93 14.05
CA THR A 173 29.88 -15.15 13.24
C THR A 173 28.66 -15.02 12.33
N ALA A 174 28.88 -15.16 11.01
CA ALA A 174 27.80 -15.13 10.03
C ALA A 174 26.82 -16.30 10.26
N CYS A 175 25.54 -16.03 10.05
CA CYS A 175 24.46 -17.00 10.19
C CYS A 175 23.47 -16.83 9.03
N PRO A 176 23.04 -17.90 8.35
CA PRO A 176 22.01 -17.78 7.33
C PRO A 176 20.70 -17.28 7.93
N PRO A 177 19.86 -16.55 7.15
CA PRO A 177 18.55 -16.12 7.61
C PRO A 177 17.71 -17.31 8.08
N ALA A 178 16.90 -17.09 9.13
CA ALA A 178 15.91 -18.07 9.53
C ALA A 178 14.87 -18.24 8.40
N GLU A 179 14.53 -19.48 8.11
CA GLU A 179 13.50 -19.80 7.12
C GLU A 179 12.13 -19.35 7.63
N ILE A 180 11.38 -18.67 6.78
CA ILE A 180 9.98 -18.30 7.03
C ILE A 180 9.11 -19.34 6.36
N THR A 181 8.54 -20.23 7.15
CA THR A 181 7.60 -21.23 6.66
C THR A 181 6.18 -20.67 6.62
N PRO A 182 5.39 -20.98 5.56
CA PRO A 182 3.97 -20.65 5.54
C PRO A 182 3.25 -21.24 6.76
N LYS A 183 2.27 -20.50 7.29
CA LYS A 183 1.47 -20.97 8.44
C LYS A 183 0.48 -22.04 7.99
N THR A 184 0.84 -23.29 8.17
CA THR A 184 0.05 -24.46 7.76
C THR A 184 -0.41 -25.32 8.91
N ASP A 185 0.20 -25.18 10.08
CA ASP A 185 -0.07 -25.96 11.30
C ASP A 185 -1.46 -25.71 11.89
N THR A 186 -2.10 -24.62 11.51
CA THR A 186 -3.47 -24.25 11.92
C THR A 186 -4.54 -24.68 10.92
N ILE A 187 -4.17 -25.15 9.72
CA ILE A 187 -5.10 -25.57 8.66
C ILE A 187 -5.57 -26.99 8.97
N LYS A 188 -6.86 -27.14 9.28
CA LYS A 188 -7.47 -28.43 9.58
C LYS A 188 -8.22 -29.00 8.38
N ASP A 189 -8.17 -30.32 8.19
CA ASP A 189 -8.88 -30.99 7.09
C ASP A 189 -10.40 -30.82 7.22
N GLU A 190 -10.92 -30.77 8.43
CA GLU A 190 -12.36 -30.52 8.68
C GLU A 190 -12.80 -29.12 8.23
N ASP A 191 -11.94 -28.10 8.40
CA ASP A 191 -12.23 -26.73 7.94
C ASP A 191 -12.17 -26.66 6.41
N ILE A 192 -11.22 -27.37 5.77
CA ILE A 192 -11.15 -27.50 4.31
C ILE A 192 -12.41 -28.19 3.78
N ALA A 193 -12.83 -29.31 4.37
CA ALA A 193 -14.04 -30.03 3.95
C ALA A 193 -15.28 -29.15 4.08
N THR A 194 -15.38 -28.35 5.15
CA THR A 194 -16.47 -27.38 5.35
C THR A 194 -16.48 -26.33 4.24
N ALA A 195 -15.32 -25.72 3.94
CA ALA A 195 -15.18 -24.74 2.87
C ALA A 195 -15.58 -25.32 1.51
N VAL A 196 -15.09 -26.52 1.18
CA VAL A 196 -15.43 -27.24 -0.07
C VAL A 196 -16.93 -27.51 -0.17
N GLN A 197 -17.57 -27.91 0.94
CA GLN A 197 -19.01 -28.14 0.96
C GLN A 197 -19.80 -26.84 0.74
N MET A 198 -19.41 -25.75 1.40
CA MET A 198 -20.04 -24.43 1.20
C MET A 198 -19.94 -23.98 -0.27
N ILE A 199 -18.76 -24.17 -0.90
CA ILE A 199 -18.54 -23.83 -2.30
C ILE A 199 -19.44 -24.68 -3.21
N LYS A 200 -19.54 -26.01 -2.98
CA LYS A 200 -20.40 -26.92 -3.78
C LYS A 200 -21.89 -26.60 -3.68
N GLU A 201 -22.34 -26.04 -2.56
CA GLU A 201 -23.76 -25.71 -2.34
C GLU A 201 -24.13 -24.33 -2.93
N ALA A 202 -23.15 -23.45 -3.15
CA ALA A 202 -23.38 -22.09 -3.62
C ALA A 202 -23.95 -22.07 -5.04
N LYS A 203 -24.91 -21.17 -5.27
CA LYS A 203 -25.50 -20.87 -6.58
C LYS A 203 -25.06 -19.53 -7.13
N ARG A 204 -24.66 -18.63 -6.24
CA ARG A 204 -24.21 -17.28 -6.55
C ARG A 204 -22.94 -16.97 -5.75
N PRO A 205 -21.84 -17.75 -5.98
CA PRO A 205 -20.59 -17.49 -5.28
C PRO A 205 -19.99 -16.17 -5.72
N PHE A 206 -19.30 -15.48 -4.79
CA PHE A 206 -18.54 -14.26 -5.05
C PHE A 206 -17.23 -14.32 -4.27
N ILE A 207 -16.12 -13.89 -4.88
CA ILE A 207 -14.81 -13.86 -4.24
C ILE A 207 -14.43 -12.41 -3.95
N PHE A 208 -13.97 -12.15 -2.73
CA PHE A 208 -13.44 -10.86 -2.29
C PHE A 208 -11.98 -11.00 -1.86
N THR A 209 -11.04 -10.38 -2.60
CA THR A 209 -9.60 -10.47 -2.35
C THR A 209 -9.07 -9.23 -1.62
N GLY A 210 -8.16 -9.46 -0.68
CA GLY A 210 -7.46 -8.41 0.05
C GLY A 210 -5.96 -8.40 -0.14
N GLY A 211 -5.25 -7.62 0.66
CA GLY A 211 -3.78 -7.55 0.65
C GLY A 211 -3.10 -8.87 1.00
N GLY A 212 -3.78 -9.75 1.72
CA GLY A 212 -3.28 -11.09 2.06
C GLY A 212 -3.00 -11.96 0.83
N THR A 213 -3.84 -11.86 -0.20
CA THR A 213 -3.63 -12.54 -1.49
C THR A 213 -2.28 -12.19 -2.13
N ILE A 214 -1.89 -10.90 -2.05
CA ILE A 214 -0.60 -10.43 -2.59
C ILE A 214 0.56 -10.88 -1.70
N ILE A 215 0.39 -10.79 -0.37
CA ILE A 215 1.42 -11.16 0.61
C ILE A 215 1.72 -12.66 0.56
N SER A 216 0.69 -13.49 0.47
CA SER A 216 0.79 -14.95 0.37
C SER A 216 1.20 -15.43 -1.05
N GLU A 217 1.29 -14.52 -2.03
CA GLU A 217 1.55 -14.86 -3.44
C GLU A 217 0.54 -15.86 -4.02
N ALA A 218 -0.74 -15.71 -3.64
CA ALA A 218 -1.84 -16.62 -3.97
C ALA A 218 -2.60 -16.24 -5.24
N SER A 219 -2.19 -15.21 -5.98
CA SER A 219 -2.93 -14.67 -7.14
C SER A 219 -3.26 -15.71 -8.21
N ARG A 220 -2.37 -16.69 -8.44
CA ARG A 220 -2.59 -17.79 -9.37
C ARG A 220 -3.70 -18.73 -8.87
N GLU A 221 -3.64 -19.11 -7.61
CA GLU A 221 -4.61 -20.00 -6.97
C GLU A 221 -5.99 -19.34 -6.89
N VAL A 222 -6.05 -18.02 -6.63
CA VAL A 222 -7.30 -17.24 -6.68
C VAL A 222 -7.89 -17.24 -8.09
N THR A 223 -7.07 -16.99 -9.11
CA THR A 223 -7.51 -17.01 -10.51
C THR A 223 -8.03 -18.40 -10.88
N GLU A 224 -7.32 -19.46 -10.51
CA GLU A 224 -7.74 -20.83 -10.77
C GLU A 224 -9.07 -21.15 -10.04
N LEU A 225 -9.23 -20.75 -8.77
CA LEU A 225 -10.49 -20.96 -8.05
C LEU A 225 -11.64 -20.21 -8.71
N ALA A 226 -11.47 -18.93 -9.04
CA ALA A 226 -12.52 -18.11 -9.65
C ALA A 226 -13.05 -18.73 -10.95
N HIS A 227 -12.16 -19.16 -11.84
CA HIS A 227 -12.53 -19.80 -13.09
C HIS A 227 -13.11 -21.21 -12.89
N ARG A 228 -12.60 -21.97 -11.92
CA ARG A 228 -13.07 -23.32 -11.62
C ARG A 228 -14.51 -23.35 -11.12
N ILE A 229 -14.87 -22.38 -10.26
CA ILE A 229 -16.22 -22.28 -9.69
C ILE A 229 -17.09 -21.22 -10.36
N ASP A 230 -16.63 -20.62 -11.48
CA ASP A 230 -17.35 -19.60 -12.25
C ASP A 230 -17.85 -18.43 -11.37
N ALA A 231 -16.97 -17.94 -10.47
CA ALA A 231 -17.29 -16.92 -9.48
C ALA A 231 -16.72 -15.54 -9.86
N PRO A 232 -17.55 -14.49 -9.88
CA PRO A 232 -17.06 -13.11 -9.98
C PRO A 232 -16.13 -12.74 -8.84
N VAL A 233 -15.19 -11.82 -9.10
CA VAL A 233 -14.16 -11.40 -8.15
C VAL A 233 -14.17 -9.88 -8.00
N CYS A 234 -14.16 -9.41 -6.76
CA CYS A 234 -13.85 -8.02 -6.42
C CYS A 234 -12.61 -7.94 -5.51
N ASP A 235 -12.05 -6.76 -5.39
CA ASP A 235 -10.92 -6.52 -4.51
C ASP A 235 -11.18 -5.40 -3.49
N SER A 236 -10.38 -5.39 -2.44
CA SER A 236 -10.16 -4.21 -1.61
C SER A 236 -9.11 -3.32 -2.27
N LEU A 237 -8.96 -2.08 -1.78
CA LEU A 237 -7.90 -1.18 -2.25
C LEU A 237 -6.51 -1.86 -2.19
N MET A 238 -6.21 -2.59 -1.11
CA MET A 238 -4.94 -3.30 -0.94
C MET A 238 -4.85 -4.63 -1.68
N GLY A 239 -5.97 -5.13 -2.22
CA GLY A 239 -6.02 -6.35 -3.04
C GLY A 239 -5.76 -6.13 -4.53
N LYS A 240 -5.60 -4.89 -4.96
CA LYS A 240 -5.38 -4.52 -6.37
C LYS A 240 -4.21 -5.27 -7.00
N GLY A 241 -4.48 -5.91 -8.14
CA GLY A 241 -3.52 -6.75 -8.84
C GLY A 241 -3.39 -8.17 -8.28
N GLY A 242 -4.06 -8.50 -7.17
CA GLY A 242 -4.18 -9.87 -6.67
C GLY A 242 -5.01 -10.77 -7.60
N PHE A 243 -5.96 -10.18 -8.30
CA PHE A 243 -6.67 -10.74 -9.44
C PHE A 243 -6.60 -9.75 -10.59
N SER A 244 -6.46 -10.23 -11.83
CA SER A 244 -6.25 -9.35 -12.98
C SER A 244 -7.47 -8.45 -13.25
N GLY A 245 -7.24 -7.13 -13.35
CA GLY A 245 -8.26 -6.16 -13.72
C GLY A 245 -8.77 -6.27 -15.16
N GLU A 246 -8.12 -7.08 -16.00
CA GLU A 246 -8.57 -7.40 -17.38
C GLU A 246 -9.39 -8.69 -17.46
N ASP A 247 -9.42 -9.49 -16.38
CA ASP A 247 -10.18 -10.75 -16.37
C ASP A 247 -11.70 -10.48 -16.46
N PRO A 248 -12.44 -11.22 -17.29
CA PRO A 248 -13.88 -11.02 -17.42
C PRO A 248 -14.68 -11.24 -16.13
N LEU A 249 -14.17 -12.04 -15.18
CA LEU A 249 -14.79 -12.23 -13.86
C LEU A 249 -14.53 -11.09 -12.90
N TYR A 250 -13.56 -10.21 -13.18
CA TYR A 250 -13.28 -9.06 -12.31
C TYR A 250 -14.40 -8.02 -12.37
N THR A 251 -14.86 -7.55 -11.20
CA THR A 251 -15.98 -6.60 -11.09
C THR A 251 -15.57 -5.21 -10.60
N GLY A 252 -14.32 -5.05 -10.19
CA GLY A 252 -13.81 -3.79 -9.62
C GLY A 252 -13.63 -3.85 -8.10
N MET A 253 -13.36 -2.70 -7.51
CA MET A 253 -13.19 -2.56 -6.07
C MET A 253 -14.53 -2.63 -5.33
N LEU A 254 -14.53 -3.19 -4.11
CA LEU A 254 -15.67 -3.24 -3.20
C LEU A 254 -15.61 -2.08 -2.18
N GLY A 255 -16.76 -1.56 -1.79
CA GLY A 255 -16.92 -0.65 -0.67
C GLY A 255 -17.24 0.79 -1.07
N MET A 256 -16.84 1.76 -0.24
CA MET A 256 -17.24 3.17 -0.30
C MET A 256 -17.06 3.82 -1.68
N HIS A 257 -15.91 3.62 -2.32
CA HIS A 257 -15.60 4.09 -3.67
C HIS A 257 -15.42 2.90 -4.65
N GLY A 258 -16.09 1.80 -4.34
CA GLY A 258 -16.13 0.64 -5.20
C GLY A 258 -17.00 0.84 -6.44
N THR A 259 -17.09 -0.18 -7.28
CA THR A 259 -18.03 -0.18 -8.39
C THR A 259 -19.44 -0.56 -7.90
N LYS A 260 -20.48 -0.02 -8.54
CA LYS A 260 -21.86 -0.47 -8.29
C LYS A 260 -21.99 -1.98 -8.52
N THR A 261 -21.32 -2.52 -9.53
CA THR A 261 -21.29 -3.95 -9.84
C THR A 261 -20.77 -4.80 -8.66
N SER A 262 -19.63 -4.40 -8.06
CA SER A 262 -19.06 -5.14 -6.92
C SER A 262 -19.97 -5.08 -5.70
N ASN A 263 -20.47 -3.89 -5.36
CA ASN A 263 -21.32 -3.69 -4.18
C ASN A 263 -22.64 -4.46 -4.30
N LEU A 264 -23.34 -4.32 -5.44
CA LEU A 264 -24.60 -5.03 -5.70
C LEU A 264 -24.39 -6.53 -5.86
N GLY A 265 -23.26 -6.95 -6.48
CA GLY A 265 -22.89 -8.34 -6.61
C GLY A 265 -22.67 -9.03 -5.26
N VAL A 266 -21.93 -8.39 -4.35
CA VAL A 266 -21.73 -8.88 -2.98
C VAL A 266 -23.04 -8.93 -2.19
N SER A 267 -23.91 -7.94 -2.35
CA SER A 267 -25.24 -7.94 -1.70
C SER A 267 -26.17 -9.04 -2.24
N GLY A 268 -26.00 -9.41 -3.52
CA GLY A 268 -26.82 -10.41 -4.21
C GLY A 268 -26.28 -11.84 -4.12
N CYS A 269 -25.04 -12.06 -3.67
CA CYS A 269 -24.46 -13.40 -3.60
C CYS A 269 -25.07 -14.25 -2.48
N ASP A 270 -24.91 -15.58 -2.54
CA ASP A 270 -25.31 -16.53 -1.49
C ASP A 270 -24.11 -17.13 -0.76
N LEU A 271 -22.89 -16.98 -1.31
CA LEU A 271 -21.63 -17.29 -0.68
C LEU A 271 -20.59 -16.20 -0.99
N LEU A 272 -20.05 -15.56 0.03
CA LEU A 272 -18.91 -14.64 -0.08
C LEU A 272 -17.65 -15.34 0.44
N ILE A 273 -16.68 -15.56 -0.47
CA ILE A 273 -15.38 -16.14 -0.14
C ILE A 273 -14.40 -14.99 0.03
N VAL A 274 -13.90 -14.79 1.25
CA VAL A 274 -13.05 -13.64 1.62
C VAL A 274 -11.62 -14.12 1.81
N LEU A 275 -10.72 -13.59 1.00
CA LEU A 275 -9.33 -14.02 0.89
C LEU A 275 -8.39 -12.89 1.35
N GLY A 276 -7.77 -13.06 2.52
CA GLY A 276 -6.80 -12.13 3.07
C GLY A 276 -7.30 -10.67 3.20
N ALA A 277 -8.57 -10.49 3.56
CA ALA A 277 -9.21 -9.19 3.69
C ALA A 277 -9.81 -8.98 5.09
N ARG A 278 -9.66 -7.77 5.65
CA ARG A 278 -9.96 -7.44 7.05
C ARG A 278 -11.37 -6.92 7.33
N PHE A 279 -12.26 -6.82 6.40
CA PHE A 279 -13.56 -6.18 6.56
C PHE A 279 -13.46 -4.75 7.16
N SER A 280 -12.65 -3.90 6.54
CA SER A 280 -12.52 -2.50 6.92
C SER A 280 -13.86 -1.77 6.79
N ASP A 281 -14.08 -0.72 7.59
CA ASP A 281 -15.24 0.15 7.53
C ASP A 281 -15.45 0.79 6.14
N ARG A 282 -14.37 1.04 5.41
CA ARG A 282 -14.41 1.55 4.03
C ARG A 282 -14.94 0.51 3.03
N VAL A 283 -14.88 -0.77 3.38
CA VAL A 283 -15.38 -1.88 2.55
C VAL A 283 -16.80 -2.24 2.97
N THR A 284 -17.04 -2.39 4.25
CA THR A 284 -18.32 -2.93 4.76
C THR A 284 -19.43 -1.89 4.85
N GLY A 285 -19.09 -0.62 4.99
CA GLY A 285 -20.07 0.40 5.37
C GLY A 285 -20.79 -0.03 6.65
N ASN A 286 -22.11 -0.18 6.58
CA ASN A 286 -22.92 -0.67 7.70
C ASN A 286 -22.78 -2.19 7.84
N THR A 287 -22.07 -2.64 8.87
CA THR A 287 -21.82 -4.06 9.14
C THR A 287 -23.10 -4.90 9.34
N LYS A 288 -24.21 -4.29 9.75
CA LYS A 288 -25.50 -5.00 9.96
C LYS A 288 -26.19 -5.38 8.64
N THR A 289 -25.84 -4.70 7.56
CA THR A 289 -26.45 -4.93 6.22
C THR A 289 -25.49 -5.56 5.24
N PHE A 290 -24.20 -5.62 5.57
CA PHE A 290 -23.16 -6.15 4.69
C PHE A 290 -23.37 -7.65 4.42
N ALA A 291 -23.48 -8.01 3.14
CA ALA A 291 -23.63 -9.39 2.65
C ALA A 291 -24.66 -10.24 3.42
N LYS A 292 -25.73 -9.62 3.92
CA LYS A 292 -26.72 -10.23 4.85
C LYS A 292 -27.43 -11.49 4.31
N ASN A 293 -27.40 -11.71 3.00
CA ASN A 293 -28.04 -12.84 2.33
C ASN A 293 -27.04 -13.97 2.02
N ALA A 294 -25.75 -13.75 2.28
CA ALA A 294 -24.69 -14.71 1.97
C ALA A 294 -24.19 -15.42 3.22
N LYS A 295 -23.81 -16.69 3.06
CA LYS A 295 -22.84 -17.31 3.96
C LYS A 295 -21.46 -16.71 3.69
N ILE A 296 -20.64 -16.54 4.73
CA ILE A 296 -19.30 -15.95 4.62
C ILE A 296 -18.26 -16.98 5.02
N LEU A 297 -17.34 -17.28 4.09
CA LEU A 297 -16.14 -18.08 4.32
C LEU A 297 -14.93 -17.15 4.34
N GLN A 298 -14.23 -17.02 5.47
CA GLN A 298 -13.03 -16.17 5.59
C GLN A 298 -11.76 -17.01 5.70
N ILE A 299 -10.76 -16.69 4.88
CA ILE A 299 -9.40 -17.25 4.94
C ILE A 299 -8.44 -16.13 5.29
N ASP A 300 -7.74 -16.26 6.41
CA ASP A 300 -6.78 -15.26 6.89
C ASP A 300 -5.64 -15.93 7.67
N VAL A 301 -4.44 -15.34 7.58
CA VAL A 301 -3.28 -15.80 8.36
C VAL A 301 -3.34 -15.39 9.84
N ASP A 302 -4.12 -14.34 10.14
CA ASP A 302 -4.25 -13.74 11.47
C ASP A 302 -5.59 -14.12 12.12
N ALA A 303 -5.54 -14.99 13.12
CA ALA A 303 -6.73 -15.41 13.87
C ALA A 303 -7.47 -14.23 14.53
N ALA A 304 -6.80 -13.11 14.80
CA ALA A 304 -7.42 -11.93 15.39
C ALA A 304 -8.36 -11.16 14.44
N GLU A 305 -8.27 -11.41 13.13
CA GLU A 305 -9.19 -10.82 12.15
C GLU A 305 -10.50 -11.61 11.99
N ILE A 306 -10.54 -12.87 12.44
CA ILE A 306 -11.73 -13.71 12.36
C ILE A 306 -12.80 -13.21 13.36
N ASN A 307 -14.01 -12.99 12.86
CA ASN A 307 -15.15 -12.48 13.65
C ASN A 307 -14.95 -11.10 14.30
N LYS A 308 -13.95 -10.34 13.86
CA LYS A 308 -13.65 -9.03 14.43
C LYS A 308 -14.68 -7.96 14.06
N ASN A 309 -14.96 -7.81 12.79
CA ASN A 309 -15.87 -6.78 12.26
C ASN A 309 -17.16 -7.39 11.69
N ILE A 310 -17.07 -8.55 11.08
CA ILE A 310 -18.18 -9.34 10.54
C ILE A 310 -18.11 -10.74 11.13
N VAL A 311 -19.23 -11.26 11.60
CA VAL A 311 -19.33 -12.66 12.04
C VAL A 311 -19.44 -13.52 10.79
N VAL A 312 -18.59 -14.53 10.69
CA VAL A 312 -18.50 -15.42 9.52
C VAL A 312 -19.07 -16.81 9.82
N ASP A 313 -19.57 -17.49 8.79
CA ASP A 313 -20.15 -18.85 8.93
C ASP A 313 -19.06 -19.92 9.01
N ALA A 314 -17.94 -19.71 8.33
CA ALA A 314 -16.77 -20.59 8.41
C ALA A 314 -15.48 -19.78 8.23
N SER A 315 -14.39 -20.26 8.82
CA SER A 315 -13.08 -19.64 8.66
C SER A 315 -11.95 -20.67 8.63
N ILE A 316 -10.89 -20.34 7.91
CA ILE A 316 -9.63 -21.10 7.92
C ILE A 316 -8.50 -20.16 8.28
N VAL A 317 -7.79 -20.43 9.38
CA VAL A 317 -6.63 -19.66 9.79
C VAL A 317 -5.38 -20.32 9.24
N GLY A 318 -4.69 -19.65 8.31
CA GLY A 318 -3.48 -20.19 7.69
C GLY A 318 -3.03 -19.35 6.50
N ASP A 319 -1.92 -19.76 5.88
CA ASP A 319 -1.44 -19.16 4.65
C ASP A 319 -2.47 -19.37 3.52
N GLU A 320 -2.88 -18.29 2.88
CA GLU A 320 -3.95 -18.30 1.87
C GLU A 320 -3.62 -19.22 0.69
N LYS A 321 -2.39 -19.18 0.19
CA LYS A 321 -1.96 -20.01 -0.94
C LYS A 321 -2.04 -21.50 -0.61
N GLU A 322 -1.61 -21.89 0.59
CA GLU A 322 -1.63 -23.29 1.03
C GLU A 322 -3.08 -23.78 1.29
N VAL A 323 -3.94 -22.90 1.82
CA VAL A 323 -5.38 -23.19 1.95
C VAL A 323 -6.02 -23.40 0.58
N LEU A 324 -5.79 -22.46 -0.36
CA LEU A 324 -6.36 -22.54 -1.71
C LEU A 324 -5.90 -23.77 -2.48
N LYS A 325 -4.66 -24.21 -2.36
CA LYS A 325 -4.17 -25.46 -2.95
C LYS A 325 -4.97 -26.67 -2.47
N ARG A 326 -5.29 -26.75 -1.17
CA ARG A 326 -6.10 -27.85 -0.61
C ARG A 326 -7.55 -27.78 -1.10
N ILE A 327 -8.17 -26.60 -1.11
CA ILE A 327 -9.53 -26.40 -1.64
C ILE A 327 -9.59 -26.79 -3.11
N LEU A 328 -8.64 -26.34 -3.93
CA LEU A 328 -8.58 -26.65 -5.37
C LEU A 328 -8.42 -28.14 -5.66
N ALA A 329 -7.81 -28.90 -4.77
CA ALA A 329 -7.70 -30.35 -4.93
C ALA A 329 -9.04 -31.09 -4.82
N GLU A 330 -10.06 -30.49 -4.16
CA GLU A 330 -11.33 -31.15 -3.85
C GLU A 330 -12.57 -30.52 -4.52
N VAL A 331 -12.46 -29.26 -4.96
CA VAL A 331 -13.56 -28.53 -5.61
C VAL A 331 -13.64 -28.92 -7.08
N PRO A 332 -14.81 -29.42 -7.56
CA PRO A 332 -15.01 -29.72 -8.97
C PRO A 332 -15.15 -28.47 -9.83
N GLU A 333 -15.12 -28.61 -11.15
CA GLU A 333 -15.59 -27.56 -12.04
C GLU A 333 -17.06 -27.30 -11.84
N MET A 334 -17.43 -26.03 -11.73
CA MET A 334 -18.80 -25.55 -11.53
C MET A 334 -19.13 -24.49 -12.57
N ARG A 335 -20.40 -24.27 -12.84
CA ARG A 335 -20.88 -23.22 -13.75
C ARG A 335 -22.10 -22.55 -13.15
N HIS A 336 -22.13 -21.22 -13.21
CA HIS A 336 -23.22 -20.42 -12.70
C HIS A 336 -23.70 -19.39 -13.75
N PRO A 337 -24.18 -19.85 -14.93
CA PRO A 337 -24.44 -18.99 -16.09
C PRO A 337 -25.46 -17.89 -15.83
N GLU A 338 -26.50 -18.16 -15.02
CA GLU A 338 -27.50 -17.13 -14.66
C GLU A 338 -26.86 -16.04 -13.77
N TRP A 339 -25.98 -16.45 -12.86
CA TRP A 339 -25.30 -15.51 -11.96
C TRP A 339 -24.26 -14.66 -12.71
N THR A 340 -23.42 -15.26 -13.50
CA THR A 340 -22.42 -14.54 -14.29
C THR A 340 -23.06 -13.63 -15.33
N ALA A 341 -24.19 -14.04 -15.94
CA ALA A 341 -24.98 -13.17 -16.82
C ALA A 341 -25.56 -11.97 -16.06
N HIS A 342 -26.11 -12.17 -14.87
CA HIS A 342 -26.58 -11.06 -14.02
C HIS A 342 -25.46 -10.06 -13.68
N ILE A 343 -24.27 -10.55 -13.33
CA ILE A 343 -23.11 -9.67 -13.07
C ILE A 343 -22.68 -8.93 -14.34
N ALA A 344 -22.73 -9.57 -15.51
CA ALA A 344 -22.45 -8.91 -16.79
C ALA A 344 -23.46 -7.79 -17.09
N GLU A 345 -24.76 -8.01 -16.83
CA GLU A 345 -25.80 -6.99 -16.94
C GLU A 345 -25.52 -5.80 -16.00
N LEU A 346 -25.07 -6.06 -14.75
CA LEU A 346 -24.68 -4.98 -13.82
C LEU A 346 -23.48 -4.17 -14.33
N LYS A 347 -22.49 -4.84 -14.92
CA LYS A 347 -21.32 -4.15 -15.53
C LYS A 347 -21.74 -3.23 -16.69
N GLU A 348 -22.64 -3.70 -17.54
CA GLU A 348 -23.13 -2.93 -18.68
C GLU A 348 -24.00 -1.76 -18.22
N LYS A 349 -24.84 -1.98 -17.21
CA LYS A 349 -25.76 -0.96 -16.68
C LYS A 349 -25.03 0.15 -15.90
N TYR A 350 -24.01 -0.21 -15.15
CA TYR A 350 -23.31 0.69 -14.21
C TYR A 350 -21.80 0.78 -14.47
N PRO A 351 -21.36 1.17 -15.69
CA PRO A 351 -19.94 1.40 -15.94
C PRO A 351 -19.44 2.59 -15.14
N LEU A 352 -18.15 2.61 -14.83
CA LEU A 352 -17.50 3.83 -14.33
C LEU A 352 -17.54 4.90 -15.43
N ARG A 353 -17.88 6.13 -15.06
CA ARG A 353 -18.06 7.25 -16.00
C ARG A 353 -17.36 8.49 -15.48
N TYR A 354 -16.88 9.31 -16.38
CA TYR A 354 -16.39 10.67 -16.13
C TYR A 354 -16.69 11.58 -17.32
N ASP A 355 -16.55 12.88 -17.15
CA ASP A 355 -16.78 13.86 -18.23
C ASP A 355 -15.61 13.83 -19.23
N HIS A 356 -15.89 13.39 -20.45
CA HIS A 356 -14.94 13.34 -21.56
C HIS A 356 -14.76 14.69 -22.29
N SER A 357 -15.42 15.75 -21.86
CA SER A 357 -15.33 17.08 -22.49
C SER A 357 -14.24 17.98 -21.87
N GLN A 358 -13.69 17.57 -20.73
CA GLN A 358 -12.70 18.32 -19.98
C GLN A 358 -11.55 17.46 -19.46
N LEU A 359 -10.45 18.11 -19.05
CA LEU A 359 -9.31 17.43 -18.44
C LEU A 359 -9.67 16.93 -17.03
N THR A 360 -9.60 15.63 -16.82
CA THR A 360 -9.94 14.97 -15.56
C THR A 360 -8.85 14.01 -15.12
N GLY A 361 -8.82 13.68 -13.81
CA GLY A 361 -7.94 12.64 -13.28
C GLY A 361 -8.14 11.28 -13.96
N PRO A 362 -9.39 10.78 -14.08
CA PRO A 362 -9.70 9.56 -14.82
C PRO A 362 -9.11 9.51 -16.23
N TYR A 363 -9.29 10.56 -17.02
CA TYR A 363 -8.76 10.63 -18.38
C TYR A 363 -7.24 10.48 -18.45
N ILE A 364 -6.52 11.17 -17.56
CA ILE A 364 -5.05 11.09 -17.48
C ILE A 364 -4.62 9.67 -17.13
N ILE A 365 -5.31 9.03 -16.19
CA ILE A 365 -5.01 7.67 -15.70
C ILE A 365 -5.28 6.62 -16.78
N GLU A 366 -6.39 6.74 -17.52
CA GLU A 366 -6.70 5.85 -18.65
C GLU A 366 -5.66 5.99 -19.77
N LYS A 367 -5.24 7.23 -20.10
CA LYS A 367 -4.16 7.45 -21.07
C LYS A 367 -2.82 6.86 -20.62
N LEU A 368 -2.51 6.96 -19.31
CA LEU A 368 -1.33 6.30 -18.75
C LEU A 368 -1.43 4.78 -18.90
N TYR A 369 -2.60 4.19 -18.59
CA TYR A 369 -2.83 2.76 -18.76
C TYR A 369 -2.65 2.32 -20.22
N GLU A 370 -3.26 3.05 -21.16
CA GLU A 370 -3.14 2.77 -22.61
C GLU A 370 -1.68 2.78 -23.08
N LEU A 371 -0.92 3.81 -22.70
CA LEU A 371 0.48 3.97 -23.13
C LEU A 371 1.43 2.96 -22.49
N THR A 372 1.20 2.60 -21.24
CA THR A 372 1.99 1.59 -20.52
C THR A 372 1.49 0.17 -20.78
N LYS A 373 0.30 0.01 -21.36
CA LYS A 373 -0.42 -1.28 -21.48
C LYS A 373 -0.59 -1.97 -20.11
N GLY A 374 -0.73 -1.17 -19.05
CA GLY A 374 -0.81 -1.65 -17.68
C GLY A 374 0.50 -2.20 -17.10
N ASP A 375 1.64 -2.10 -17.80
CA ASP A 375 2.95 -2.53 -17.30
C ASP A 375 3.67 -1.37 -16.59
N ALA A 376 3.15 -0.99 -15.44
CA ALA A 376 3.74 0.02 -14.57
C ALA A 376 3.43 -0.28 -13.11
N ILE A 377 4.30 0.16 -12.21
CA ILE A 377 4.01 0.26 -10.78
C ILE A 377 3.43 1.65 -10.54
N ILE A 378 2.21 1.68 -10.02
CA ILE A 378 1.51 2.90 -9.66
C ILE A 378 1.58 3.06 -8.15
N THR A 379 2.22 4.12 -7.70
CA THR A 379 2.09 4.58 -6.32
C THR A 379 1.06 5.70 -6.26
N THR A 380 0.38 5.86 -5.15
CA THR A 380 -0.57 6.96 -5.01
C THR A 380 -0.36 7.72 -3.71
N GLU A 381 -0.70 8.98 -3.74
CA GLU A 381 -1.05 9.72 -2.56
C GLU A 381 -2.47 9.36 -2.08
N VAL A 382 -3.00 10.08 -1.10
CA VAL A 382 -4.32 9.80 -0.50
C VAL A 382 -5.33 10.88 -0.88
N GLY A 383 -6.51 10.45 -1.33
CA GLY A 383 -7.60 11.32 -1.72
C GLY A 383 -8.25 10.92 -3.04
N GLN A 384 -8.74 11.89 -3.81
CA GLN A 384 -9.36 11.64 -5.12
C GLN A 384 -8.41 10.95 -6.09
N ASN A 385 -7.15 11.35 -6.12
CA ASN A 385 -6.09 10.74 -6.92
C ASN A 385 -5.95 9.23 -6.66
N GLN A 386 -6.02 8.81 -5.40
CA GLN A 386 -5.95 7.40 -4.97
C GLN A 386 -7.14 6.61 -5.52
N MET A 387 -8.34 7.16 -5.37
CA MET A 387 -9.56 6.48 -5.80
C MET A 387 -9.64 6.39 -7.32
N TRP A 388 -9.33 7.47 -8.04
CA TRP A 388 -9.28 7.43 -9.51
C TRP A 388 -8.21 6.44 -10.02
N ALA A 389 -7.03 6.40 -9.41
CA ALA A 389 -6.02 5.39 -9.75
C ALA A 389 -6.52 3.96 -9.51
N ALA A 390 -7.25 3.73 -8.41
CA ALA A 390 -7.82 2.43 -8.09
C ALA A 390 -8.98 2.02 -9.03
N GLN A 391 -9.74 2.99 -9.57
CA GLN A 391 -10.90 2.75 -10.43
C GLN A 391 -10.53 2.62 -11.92
N TYR A 392 -9.63 3.46 -12.42
CA TYR A 392 -9.40 3.64 -13.86
C TYR A 392 -8.10 3.03 -14.39
N PHE A 393 -7.15 2.62 -13.55
CA PHE A 393 -5.99 1.84 -13.97
C PHE A 393 -6.25 0.35 -13.72
N LYS A 394 -6.11 -0.49 -14.75
CA LYS A 394 -6.34 -1.94 -14.65
C LYS A 394 -5.05 -2.64 -14.24
N TYR A 395 -4.97 -3.03 -12.98
CA TYR A 395 -3.82 -3.75 -12.43
C TYR A 395 -3.90 -5.23 -12.84
N LYS A 396 -2.86 -5.72 -13.53
CA LYS A 396 -2.81 -7.08 -14.08
C LYS A 396 -2.01 -8.04 -13.22
N GLU A 397 -1.07 -7.51 -12.47
CA GLU A 397 -0.10 -8.26 -11.68
C GLU A 397 -0.08 -7.77 -10.23
N PRO A 398 0.22 -8.67 -9.26
CA PRO A 398 0.43 -8.28 -7.88
C PRO A 398 1.64 -7.33 -7.74
N ARG A 399 1.68 -6.55 -6.66
CA ARG A 399 2.76 -5.62 -6.33
C ARG A 399 2.95 -4.47 -7.34
N THR A 400 1.90 -4.13 -8.09
CA THR A 400 1.90 -3.01 -9.05
C THR A 400 1.04 -1.82 -8.61
N PHE A 401 0.29 -1.95 -7.51
CA PHE A 401 -0.42 -0.86 -6.87
C PHE A 401 0.08 -0.68 -5.43
N LEU A 402 0.67 0.47 -5.11
CA LEU A 402 1.24 0.80 -3.81
C LEU A 402 0.57 2.06 -3.25
N SER A 403 -0.09 1.92 -2.13
CA SER A 403 -0.86 3.03 -1.54
C SER A 403 -0.98 2.87 -0.03
N SER A 404 -1.19 3.96 0.70
CA SER A 404 -1.51 3.91 2.12
C SER A 404 -3.02 3.69 2.30
N GLY A 405 -3.44 2.41 2.31
CA GLY A 405 -4.85 2.05 2.38
C GLY A 405 -5.43 2.07 3.79
N GLY A 406 -4.67 1.59 4.77
CA GLY A 406 -5.13 1.48 6.16
C GLY A 406 -5.02 2.78 6.96
N LEU A 407 -3.89 3.45 6.91
CA LEU A 407 -3.67 4.70 7.64
C LEU A 407 -4.13 5.94 6.86
N GLY A 408 -4.09 5.90 5.52
CA GLY A 408 -4.48 7.04 4.70
C GLY A 408 -3.46 8.20 4.77
N THR A 409 -2.18 7.90 4.66
CA THR A 409 -1.09 8.83 4.86
C THR A 409 -0.90 9.73 3.64
N MET A 410 -1.29 10.98 3.71
CA MET A 410 -0.90 12.01 2.75
C MET A 410 0.61 12.25 2.83
N GLY A 411 1.29 12.37 1.68
CA GLY A 411 2.75 12.48 1.59
C GLY A 411 3.48 11.13 1.48
N TYR A 412 2.74 10.02 1.33
CA TYR A 412 3.28 8.67 1.19
C TYR A 412 3.90 8.40 -0.20
N GLY A 413 3.21 8.86 -1.25
CA GLY A 413 3.36 8.34 -2.60
C GLY A 413 4.74 8.53 -3.23
N LEU A 414 5.32 9.73 -3.15
CA LEU A 414 6.63 10.02 -3.76
C LEU A 414 7.76 9.21 -3.09
N GLY A 415 7.77 9.13 -1.75
CA GLY A 415 8.72 8.27 -1.04
C GLY A 415 8.59 6.80 -1.47
N ALA A 416 7.37 6.29 -1.50
CA ALA A 416 7.08 4.92 -1.94
C ALA A 416 7.50 4.66 -3.40
N ALA A 417 7.30 5.64 -4.30
CA ALA A 417 7.74 5.57 -5.69
C ALA A 417 9.27 5.45 -5.82
N ILE A 418 10.01 6.23 -5.03
CA ILE A 418 11.48 6.13 -4.97
C ILE A 418 11.88 4.72 -4.52
N GLY A 419 11.28 4.21 -3.45
CA GLY A 419 11.54 2.86 -2.95
C GLY A 419 11.21 1.77 -3.97
N ALA A 420 10.05 1.86 -4.61
CA ALA A 420 9.64 0.94 -5.67
C ALA A 420 10.62 0.96 -6.85
N LYS A 421 11.07 2.16 -7.27
CA LYS A 421 12.03 2.29 -8.38
C LYS A 421 13.42 1.75 -8.04
N MET A 422 13.84 1.86 -6.79
CA MET A 422 15.09 1.25 -6.32
C MET A 422 14.99 -0.27 -6.31
N GLY A 423 13.87 -0.82 -5.86
CA GLY A 423 13.63 -2.27 -5.79
C GLY A 423 13.32 -2.92 -7.14
N ARG A 424 12.68 -2.19 -8.05
CA ARG A 424 12.28 -2.63 -9.39
C ARG A 424 12.76 -1.66 -10.46
N PRO A 425 14.09 -1.61 -10.69
CA PRO A 425 14.68 -0.70 -11.68
C PRO A 425 14.22 -1.00 -13.11
N ASP A 426 13.76 -2.21 -13.38
CA ASP A 426 13.23 -2.71 -14.65
C ASP A 426 11.83 -2.15 -14.99
N LYS A 427 11.04 -1.74 -14.00
CA LYS A 427 9.66 -1.30 -14.19
C LYS A 427 9.55 0.23 -14.33
N THR A 428 8.56 0.66 -15.10
CA THR A 428 8.07 2.04 -15.06
C THR A 428 7.41 2.27 -13.71
N VAL A 429 7.78 3.35 -13.01
CA VAL A 429 7.16 3.74 -11.74
C VAL A 429 6.56 5.12 -11.87
N VAL A 430 5.28 5.23 -11.52
CA VAL A 430 4.51 6.48 -11.60
C VAL A 430 3.83 6.72 -10.25
N ASN A 431 4.08 7.89 -9.66
CA ASN A 431 3.27 8.37 -8.54
C ASN A 431 2.11 9.22 -9.06
N ILE A 432 0.91 9.01 -8.52
CA ILE A 432 -0.27 9.82 -8.81
C ILE A 432 -0.66 10.55 -7.53
N ALA A 433 -0.48 11.85 -7.52
CA ALA A 433 -0.66 12.71 -6.36
C ALA A 433 -1.77 13.75 -6.59
N GLY A 434 -2.39 14.20 -5.51
CA GLY A 434 -3.06 15.48 -5.48
C GLY A 434 -2.07 16.57 -5.03
N ASP A 435 -2.31 17.82 -5.41
CA ASP A 435 -1.43 18.94 -5.06
C ASP A 435 -1.28 19.15 -3.54
N GLY A 436 -2.35 18.92 -2.77
CA GLY A 436 -2.29 18.98 -1.31
C GLY A 436 -1.39 17.92 -0.68
N CYS A 437 -1.41 16.69 -1.20
CA CYS A 437 -0.56 15.60 -0.72
C CYS A 437 0.89 15.78 -1.13
N PHE A 438 1.11 16.14 -2.40
CA PHE A 438 2.43 16.36 -2.95
C PHE A 438 3.25 17.38 -2.15
N ARG A 439 2.58 18.43 -1.63
CA ARG A 439 3.23 19.46 -0.78
C ARG A 439 3.85 18.90 0.50
N MET A 440 3.35 17.79 1.02
CA MET A 440 3.80 17.26 2.32
C MET A 440 5.21 16.67 2.27
N ASN A 441 5.61 16.07 1.15
CA ASN A 441 6.91 15.43 0.97
C ASN A 441 7.59 15.77 -0.37
N LEU A 442 7.26 16.92 -0.97
CA LEU A 442 7.84 17.36 -2.24
C LEU A 442 9.38 17.53 -2.22
N ASN A 443 9.98 17.69 -1.02
CA ASN A 443 11.42 17.69 -0.80
C ASN A 443 12.11 16.41 -1.31
N GLU A 444 11.38 15.28 -1.40
CA GLU A 444 11.91 14.04 -1.93
C GLU A 444 12.09 14.04 -3.47
N ILE A 445 11.66 15.09 -4.19
CA ILE A 445 12.07 15.32 -5.58
C ILE A 445 13.61 15.35 -5.67
N ALA A 446 14.27 16.06 -4.73
CA ALA A 446 15.73 16.11 -4.67
C ALA A 446 16.35 14.71 -4.44
N THR A 447 15.67 13.85 -3.68
CA THR A 447 16.07 12.44 -3.51
C THR A 447 15.93 11.66 -4.81
N ALA A 448 14.80 11.78 -5.51
CA ALA A 448 14.59 11.14 -6.79
C ALA A 448 15.64 11.56 -7.83
N VAL A 449 15.97 12.85 -7.90
CA VAL A 449 17.04 13.39 -8.76
C VAL A 449 18.40 12.78 -8.40
N ARG A 450 18.71 12.69 -7.10
CA ARG A 450 19.97 12.09 -6.61
C ARG A 450 20.07 10.61 -6.95
N CYS A 451 18.94 9.88 -6.96
CA CYS A 451 18.92 8.49 -7.39
C CYS A 451 19.23 8.31 -8.88
N GLY A 452 19.02 9.35 -9.71
CA GLY A 452 19.36 9.34 -11.13
C GLY A 452 18.60 8.29 -11.95
N ARG A 453 17.39 7.92 -11.52
CA ARG A 453 16.56 6.91 -12.19
C ARG A 453 15.25 7.51 -12.70
N PRO A 454 14.69 7.00 -13.83
CA PRO A 454 13.40 7.44 -14.33
C PRO A 454 12.29 7.24 -13.28
N LEU A 455 11.56 8.30 -12.98
CA LEU A 455 10.41 8.30 -12.10
C LEU A 455 9.44 9.38 -12.56
N ILE A 456 8.16 9.07 -12.66
CA ILE A 456 7.13 10.00 -13.10
C ILE A 456 6.26 10.39 -11.91
N GLU A 457 6.16 11.68 -11.66
CA GLU A 457 5.26 12.28 -10.67
C GLU A 457 4.12 12.98 -11.41
N ILE A 458 2.90 12.49 -11.28
CA ILE A 458 1.69 13.11 -11.84
C ILE A 458 0.96 13.82 -10.70
N VAL A 459 0.93 15.14 -10.74
CA VAL A 459 0.20 15.96 -9.78
C VAL A 459 -1.14 16.36 -10.39
N LEU A 460 -2.24 15.79 -9.90
CA LEU A 460 -3.60 16.21 -10.22
C LEU A 460 -3.92 17.46 -9.42
N ASN A 461 -3.62 18.62 -10.02
CA ASN A 461 -3.63 19.91 -9.36
C ASN A 461 -4.96 20.60 -9.55
N ASN A 462 -5.79 20.60 -8.53
CA ASN A 462 -7.10 21.27 -8.52
C ASN A 462 -7.17 22.43 -7.52
N HIS A 463 -6.05 22.81 -6.88
CA HIS A 463 -5.94 23.86 -5.87
C HIS A 463 -6.84 23.67 -4.65
N VAL A 464 -7.23 22.41 -4.36
CA VAL A 464 -8.07 22.08 -3.18
C VAL A 464 -7.64 20.75 -2.55
N LEU A 465 -8.03 20.54 -1.31
CA LEU A 465 -8.02 19.21 -0.70
C LEU A 465 -9.26 18.46 -1.21
N GLY A 466 -9.16 17.91 -2.43
CA GLY A 466 -10.31 17.52 -3.25
C GLY A 466 -11.28 16.55 -2.58
N MET A 467 -10.80 15.49 -1.92
CA MET A 467 -11.68 14.54 -1.20
C MET A 467 -12.40 15.21 -0.02
N VAL A 468 -11.70 16.06 0.74
CA VAL A 468 -12.32 16.80 1.88
C VAL A 468 -13.32 17.81 1.36
N ARG A 469 -13.00 18.54 0.28
CA ARG A 469 -13.93 19.46 -0.40
C ARG A 469 -15.17 18.73 -0.89
N GLN A 470 -15.05 17.57 -1.51
CA GLN A 470 -16.19 16.76 -1.96
C GLN A 470 -17.11 16.42 -0.78
N TRP A 471 -16.56 16.04 0.38
CA TRP A 471 -17.36 15.80 1.60
C TRP A 471 -18.03 17.06 2.11
N GLN A 472 -17.34 18.20 2.05
CA GLN A 472 -17.93 19.50 2.44
C GLN A 472 -19.08 19.92 1.49
N THR A 473 -18.94 19.59 0.22
CA THR A 473 -20.02 19.79 -0.77
C THR A 473 -21.24 18.92 -0.43
N LEU A 474 -21.02 17.61 -0.23
CA LEU A 474 -22.11 16.63 -0.07
C LEU A 474 -22.79 16.66 1.31
N PHE A 475 -22.05 16.98 2.38
CA PHE A 475 -22.52 16.76 3.75
C PHE A 475 -22.41 17.97 4.67
N TYR A 476 -21.84 19.09 4.21
CA TYR A 476 -21.59 20.28 5.03
C TYR A 476 -22.04 21.58 4.36
N ASP A 477 -23.07 21.54 3.51
CA ASP A 477 -23.72 22.70 2.86
C ASP A 477 -22.72 23.66 2.20
N HIS A 478 -21.73 23.11 1.48
CA HIS A 478 -20.68 23.88 0.80
C HIS A 478 -19.83 24.79 1.71
N ARG A 479 -19.74 24.48 3.01
CA ARG A 479 -18.88 25.22 3.94
C ARG A 479 -17.43 24.77 3.83
N TYR A 480 -16.70 25.34 2.86
CA TYR A 480 -15.31 24.99 2.51
C TYR A 480 -14.28 25.55 3.51
N SER A 481 -14.21 24.96 4.70
CA SER A 481 -13.26 25.40 5.73
C SER A 481 -11.87 24.83 5.46
N HIS A 482 -10.92 25.71 5.13
CA HIS A 482 -9.48 25.40 4.96
C HIS A 482 -9.15 24.29 3.94
N THR A 483 -9.99 24.11 2.93
CA THR A 483 -9.78 23.12 1.87
C THR A 483 -9.37 23.73 0.54
N ILE A 484 -9.38 25.06 0.43
CA ILE A 484 -8.94 25.80 -0.76
C ILE A 484 -7.48 26.16 -0.58
N LEU A 485 -6.63 25.75 -1.53
CA LEU A 485 -5.20 26.01 -1.55
C LEU A 485 -4.92 27.18 -2.50
N ASN A 486 -5.26 28.40 -2.04
CA ASN A 486 -5.20 29.63 -2.82
C ASN A 486 -3.84 30.35 -2.76
N ASP A 487 -2.75 29.61 -2.62
CA ASP A 487 -1.39 30.11 -2.70
C ASP A 487 -0.86 30.07 -4.15
N ALA A 488 0.31 30.66 -4.36
CA ALA A 488 0.94 30.79 -5.67
C ALA A 488 2.04 29.74 -5.93
N VAL A 489 1.92 28.52 -5.39
CA VAL A 489 2.93 27.48 -5.60
C VAL A 489 2.91 27.03 -7.07
N ASP A 490 4.07 27.15 -7.72
CA ASP A 490 4.29 26.70 -9.10
C ASP A 490 5.13 25.41 -9.07
N PHE A 491 4.48 24.27 -9.25
CA PHE A 491 5.14 22.97 -9.17
C PHE A 491 6.14 22.71 -10.31
N VAL A 492 5.95 23.34 -11.46
CA VAL A 492 6.92 23.26 -12.57
C VAL A 492 8.24 23.91 -12.15
N LYS A 493 8.18 25.18 -11.73
CA LYS A 493 9.39 25.89 -11.26
C LYS A 493 10.03 25.24 -10.06
N LEU A 494 9.23 24.69 -9.15
CA LEU A 494 9.71 23.97 -7.98
C LEU A 494 10.49 22.72 -8.37
N ALA A 495 9.93 21.90 -9.25
CA ALA A 495 10.57 20.67 -9.73
C ALA A 495 11.89 20.98 -10.46
N GLU A 496 11.88 21.99 -11.34
CA GLU A 496 13.08 22.47 -12.06
C GLU A 496 14.16 22.99 -11.10
N ALA A 497 13.78 23.76 -10.08
CA ALA A 497 14.69 24.24 -9.05
C ALA A 497 15.33 23.11 -8.22
N MET A 498 14.65 21.97 -8.09
CA MET A 498 15.16 20.76 -7.46
C MET A 498 15.92 19.81 -8.41
N GLY A 499 16.00 20.17 -9.70
CA GLY A 499 16.76 19.43 -10.71
C GLY A 499 15.98 18.36 -11.47
N ALA A 500 14.66 18.25 -11.30
CA ALA A 500 13.80 17.40 -12.10
C ALA A 500 13.32 18.13 -13.37
N LYS A 501 12.89 17.38 -14.39
CA LYS A 501 12.12 17.95 -15.49
C LYS A 501 10.68 18.19 -15.04
N ALA A 502 9.96 19.11 -15.72
CA ALA A 502 8.55 19.33 -15.44
C ALA A 502 7.79 19.77 -16.68
N ILE A 503 6.51 19.42 -16.75
CA ILE A 503 5.58 19.82 -17.81
C ILE A 503 4.26 20.21 -17.14
N ARG A 504 3.68 21.36 -17.53
CA ARG A 504 2.32 21.73 -17.15
C ARG A 504 1.35 21.31 -18.23
N ILE A 505 0.26 20.67 -17.83
CA ILE A 505 -0.82 20.18 -18.68
C ILE A 505 -2.10 20.93 -18.28
N THR A 506 -2.70 21.63 -19.22
CA THR A 506 -3.90 22.44 -19.01
C THR A 506 -5.06 22.00 -19.89
N LYS A 507 -4.81 21.16 -20.90
CA LYS A 507 -5.78 20.69 -21.88
C LYS A 507 -5.62 19.20 -22.17
N MET A 508 -6.70 18.58 -22.61
CA MET A 508 -6.73 17.15 -22.90
C MET A 508 -5.74 16.73 -24.00
N GLU A 509 -5.60 17.53 -25.04
CA GLU A 509 -4.70 17.26 -26.17
C GLU A 509 -3.21 17.26 -25.78
N GLU A 510 -2.86 17.86 -24.65
CA GLU A 510 -1.49 17.91 -24.12
C GLU A 510 -1.10 16.64 -23.34
N VAL A 511 -2.09 15.84 -22.89
CA VAL A 511 -1.87 14.68 -22.00
C VAL A 511 -1.01 13.59 -22.66
N GLU A 512 -1.41 13.13 -23.83
CA GLU A 512 -0.71 12.02 -24.49
C GLU A 512 0.73 12.39 -24.89
N PRO A 513 1.00 13.57 -25.50
CA PRO A 513 2.38 14.01 -25.75
C PRO A 513 3.23 14.11 -24.48
N ALA A 514 2.70 14.69 -23.40
CA ALA A 514 3.42 14.83 -22.13
C ALA A 514 3.71 13.48 -21.46
N LEU A 515 2.77 12.55 -21.46
CA LEU A 515 2.97 11.20 -20.96
C LEU A 515 4.04 10.43 -21.78
N LYS A 516 4.03 10.55 -23.11
CA LYS A 516 5.07 9.95 -23.97
C LYS A 516 6.45 10.53 -23.67
N GLU A 517 6.56 11.84 -23.46
CA GLU A 517 7.81 12.49 -23.06
C GLU A 517 8.25 12.00 -21.69
N ALA A 518 7.33 11.89 -20.73
CA ALA A 518 7.61 11.42 -19.38
C ALA A 518 8.10 9.96 -19.38
N LEU A 519 7.46 9.08 -20.15
CA LEU A 519 7.86 7.68 -20.28
C LEU A 519 9.25 7.52 -20.92
N ALA A 520 9.68 8.45 -21.76
CA ALA A 520 11.00 8.46 -22.39
C ALA A 520 12.06 9.22 -21.57
N CYS A 521 11.66 9.89 -20.48
CA CYS A 521 12.57 10.71 -19.68
C CYS A 521 13.57 9.82 -18.93
N PRO A 522 14.89 10.07 -19.03
CA PRO A 522 15.90 9.24 -18.36
C PRO A 522 16.04 9.53 -16.85
N GLY A 523 15.40 10.56 -16.34
CA GLY A 523 15.40 10.96 -14.94
C GLY A 523 14.00 11.25 -14.40
N PRO A 524 13.88 11.80 -13.19
CA PRO A 524 12.58 12.18 -12.64
C PRO A 524 11.95 13.33 -13.40
N ILE A 525 10.63 13.24 -13.59
CA ILE A 525 9.81 14.25 -14.26
C ILE A 525 8.50 14.46 -13.52
N VAL A 526 8.08 15.72 -13.37
CA VAL A 526 6.83 16.11 -12.74
C VAL A 526 5.84 16.61 -13.82
N LEU A 527 4.66 16.05 -13.84
CA LEU A 527 3.55 16.49 -14.68
C LEU A 527 2.54 17.24 -13.81
N ASP A 528 2.46 18.56 -13.93
CA ASP A 528 1.51 19.42 -13.20
C ASP A 528 0.23 19.54 -14.01
N CYS A 529 -0.77 18.70 -13.71
CA CYS A 529 -2.02 18.56 -14.45
C CYS A 529 -3.11 19.40 -13.82
N MET A 530 -3.47 20.51 -14.46
CA MET A 530 -4.48 21.48 -14.00
C MET A 530 -5.88 20.95 -14.25
N ILE A 531 -6.55 20.43 -13.24
CA ILE A 531 -7.91 19.89 -13.32
C ILE A 531 -8.89 20.77 -12.54
N ASP A 532 -10.20 20.62 -12.82
CA ASP A 532 -11.23 21.40 -12.15
C ASP A 532 -11.36 21.03 -10.67
N GLN A 533 -11.61 22.03 -9.80
CA GLN A 533 -11.70 21.88 -8.35
C GLN A 533 -12.96 21.15 -7.89
N ASP A 534 -14.00 21.12 -8.68
CA ASP A 534 -15.31 20.54 -8.33
C ASP A 534 -15.49 19.11 -8.87
N LEU A 535 -14.45 18.54 -9.50
CA LEU A 535 -14.45 17.13 -9.88
C LEU A 535 -14.58 16.25 -8.64
N SER A 536 -15.45 15.26 -8.74
CA SER A 536 -15.75 14.33 -7.64
C SER A 536 -15.44 12.88 -8.00
N VAL A 537 -15.18 12.06 -6.99
CA VAL A 537 -15.03 10.62 -7.14
C VAL A 537 -16.38 9.95 -6.97
N PHE A 538 -16.82 9.28 -8.02
CA PHE A 538 -18.02 8.44 -8.02
C PHE A 538 -17.71 7.06 -8.62
N PRO A 539 -18.50 6.01 -8.29
CA PRO A 539 -19.60 5.98 -7.31
C PRO A 539 -19.13 6.15 -5.86
N MET A 540 -20.07 6.41 -4.95
CA MET A 540 -19.80 6.60 -3.53
C MET A 540 -20.91 6.01 -2.65
N VAL A 541 -20.53 5.43 -1.50
CA VAL A 541 -21.43 5.06 -0.40
C VAL A 541 -21.25 6.07 0.72
N PRO A 542 -22.35 6.68 1.26
CA PRO A 542 -22.24 7.56 2.42
C PRO A 542 -21.65 6.83 3.62
N ALA A 543 -20.90 7.54 4.47
CA ALA A 543 -20.29 6.93 5.64
C ALA A 543 -21.35 6.28 6.56
N GLY A 544 -21.14 4.99 6.89
CA GLY A 544 -22.07 4.22 7.73
C GLY A 544 -23.36 3.75 7.06
N ALA A 545 -23.56 4.05 5.77
CA ALA A 545 -24.67 3.52 4.99
C ALA A 545 -24.41 2.08 4.52
N SER A 546 -25.43 1.39 4.01
CA SER A 546 -25.27 0.09 3.36
C SER A 546 -24.47 0.24 2.08
N ILE A 547 -23.71 -0.81 1.69
CA ILE A 547 -23.06 -0.84 0.38
C ILE A 547 -24.06 -0.81 -0.78
N ASP A 548 -25.32 -1.14 -0.52
CA ASP A 548 -26.42 -1.03 -1.49
C ASP A 548 -26.84 0.41 -1.77
N ASP A 549 -26.57 1.33 -0.82
CA ASP A 549 -26.88 2.77 -0.94
C ASP A 549 -25.81 3.50 -1.79
N ILE A 550 -25.08 2.77 -2.62
CA ILE A 550 -24.09 3.33 -3.53
C ILE A 550 -24.76 4.18 -4.62
N PHE A 551 -24.29 5.41 -4.78
CA PHE A 551 -24.81 6.35 -5.75
C PHE A 551 -23.71 6.95 -6.63
N ASP A 552 -24.10 7.46 -7.79
CA ASP A 552 -23.24 8.21 -8.70
C ASP A 552 -23.83 9.60 -9.04
N GLU A 553 -23.19 10.31 -9.92
CA GLU A 553 -23.61 11.64 -10.32
C GLU A 553 -24.99 11.65 -11.02
N GLU A 554 -25.34 10.60 -11.77
CA GLU A 554 -26.65 10.49 -12.42
C GLU A 554 -27.78 10.32 -11.38
N ASP A 555 -27.53 9.52 -10.33
CA ASP A 555 -28.51 9.35 -9.24
C ASP A 555 -28.77 10.68 -8.51
N MET A 556 -27.72 11.51 -8.31
CA MET A 556 -27.87 12.83 -7.70
C MET A 556 -28.72 13.77 -8.55
N LYS A 557 -28.45 13.85 -9.85
CA LYS A 557 -29.20 14.68 -10.79
C LYS A 557 -30.68 14.27 -10.89
N ASN A 558 -30.96 12.97 -10.84
CA ASN A 558 -32.34 12.46 -10.87
C ASN A 558 -33.11 12.79 -9.58
N ASN A 559 -32.44 12.78 -8.43
CA ASN A 559 -33.05 13.13 -7.14
C ASN A 559 -33.37 14.64 -7.04
N GLU A 560 -32.50 15.52 -7.56
CA GLU A 560 -32.74 16.96 -7.61
C GLU A 560 -33.91 17.35 -8.52
N GLN A 561 -34.16 16.58 -9.60
CA GLN A 561 -35.30 16.81 -10.52
C GLN A 561 -36.63 16.28 -9.97
N SER A 562 -36.61 15.49 -8.92
CA SER A 562 -37.79 14.89 -8.29
C SER A 562 -38.31 15.67 -7.06
N VAL A 563 -37.63 16.74 -6.68
CA VAL A 563 -38.02 17.69 -5.62
C VAL A 563 -38.50 19.00 -6.24
#